data_9ad81ae49c5b6706fd99f6a8202887f2
#
_entry.id   9ad81ae49c5b6706fd99f6a8202887f2
#
_cell.length_a   1.000
_cell.length_b   1.000
_cell.length_c   1.000
_cell.angle_alpha   90.00
_cell.angle_beta   90.00
_cell.angle_gamma   90.00
#
_symmetry.space_group_name_H-M   'P 1'
#
loop_
_entity.id
_entity.type
_entity.pdbx_description
1 polymer ?
#
loop_
_entity_poly.entity_id
_entity_poly.type
_entity_poly.pdbx_seq_one_letter_code
_entity_poly.pdbx_strand_id
1 'polypeptide(L)'
;IHHSVLICLITGAGKMVVLIAGASHTGKTLLAQKLLEKYAIPYLSIDHLKMGLIRSGNTKLTPQSSDGALTAYLWPIVREIARTALENRQNLCIEGCYIPFDWEKDFSMAERADIRYCCLVMSERYIRAHFREIRAYADVVEKRLDDTDCTLESVLADNARNLALAQAYGVDYQLIDGEYHTDIDLS
;
A
#
# COMPACT_ATOMS: atom_id res chain seq x y z
N ILE A 1 -25.38 -35.57 -8.44
CA ILE A 1 -24.09 -35.10 -9.05
C ILE A 1 -23.55 -34.07 -8.08
N HIS A 2 -22.63 -34.52 -7.20
CA HIS A 2 -21.94 -33.65 -6.24
C HIS A 2 -20.87 -32.86 -6.99
N HIS A 3 -21.03 -31.57 -7.12
CA HIS A 3 -19.93 -30.67 -7.46
C HIS A 3 -19.11 -30.45 -6.19
N SER A 4 -18.08 -31.26 -6.01
CA SER A 4 -17.00 -30.95 -5.09
C SER A 4 -16.28 -29.72 -5.64
N VAL A 5 -16.55 -28.55 -5.06
CA VAL A 5 -15.68 -27.40 -5.22
C VAL A 5 -14.36 -27.78 -4.55
N LEU A 6 -13.39 -28.16 -5.35
CA LEU A 6 -12.02 -28.37 -4.91
C LEU A 6 -11.47 -27.00 -4.54
N ILE A 7 -11.61 -26.61 -3.27
CA ILE A 7 -10.83 -25.52 -2.71
C ILE A 7 -9.38 -25.96 -2.81
N CYS A 8 -8.69 -25.48 -3.83
CA CYS A 8 -7.25 -25.63 -3.94
C CYS A 8 -6.65 -24.93 -2.73
N LEU A 9 -6.38 -25.71 -1.69
CA LEU A 9 -5.56 -25.25 -0.58
C LEU A 9 -4.21 -24.90 -1.19
N ILE A 10 -3.90 -23.62 -1.22
CA ILE A 10 -2.55 -23.13 -1.51
C ILE A 10 -1.70 -23.63 -0.34
N THR A 11 -1.15 -24.81 -0.52
CA THR A 11 -0.20 -25.43 0.41
C THR A 11 1.16 -24.82 0.12
N GLY A 12 1.60 -23.89 0.98
CA GLY A 12 2.98 -23.42 0.94
C GLY A 12 3.22 -22.06 1.56
N ALA A 13 2.42 -21.05 1.27
CA ALA A 13 2.59 -19.75 1.93
C ALA A 13 1.83 -19.74 3.26
N GLY A 14 2.52 -19.52 4.37
CA GLY A 14 1.89 -19.20 5.66
C GLY A 14 0.91 -18.04 5.50
N LYS A 15 -0.12 -17.97 6.34
CA LYS A 15 -1.05 -16.83 6.33
C LYS A 15 -0.28 -15.56 6.67
N MET A 16 -0.44 -14.51 5.88
CA MET A 16 0.37 -13.29 6.01
C MET A 16 -0.42 -12.03 5.72
N VAL A 17 0.05 -10.94 6.31
CA VAL A 17 -0.36 -9.58 5.95
C VAL A 17 0.75 -8.95 5.10
N VAL A 18 0.38 -8.37 3.97
CA VAL A 18 1.29 -7.61 3.10
C VAL A 18 0.97 -6.13 3.23
N LEU A 19 1.93 -5.32 3.63
CA LEU A 19 1.84 -3.87 3.73
C LEU A 19 2.55 -3.24 2.54
N ILE A 20 1.82 -2.55 1.66
CA ILE A 20 2.38 -1.83 0.51
C ILE A 20 2.30 -0.34 0.76
N ALA A 21 3.44 0.26 1.08
CA ALA A 21 3.60 1.70 1.28
C ALA A 21 4.17 2.39 0.03
N GLY A 22 4.27 3.69 0.06
CA GLY A 22 4.88 4.51 -0.99
C GLY A 22 4.12 5.79 -1.26
N ALA A 23 4.72 6.71 -1.99
CA ALA A 23 4.09 7.98 -2.39
C ALA A 23 2.84 7.75 -3.26
N SER A 24 2.05 8.80 -3.45
CA SER A 24 0.97 8.79 -4.43
C SER A 24 1.53 8.44 -5.81
N HIS A 25 0.70 7.80 -6.64
CA HIS A 25 1.02 7.46 -8.04
C HIS A 25 2.12 6.39 -8.25
N THR A 26 2.66 5.76 -7.21
CA THR A 26 3.68 4.70 -7.35
C THR A 26 3.13 3.35 -7.78
N GLY A 27 1.80 3.21 -7.94
CA GLY A 27 1.16 1.97 -8.41
C GLY A 27 0.91 0.93 -7.31
N LYS A 28 0.79 1.36 -6.05
CA LYS A 28 0.47 0.48 -4.91
C LYS A 28 -0.78 -0.37 -5.15
N THR A 29 -1.86 0.26 -5.57
CA THR A 29 -3.14 -0.42 -5.87
C THR A 29 -3.00 -1.40 -7.03
N LEU A 30 -2.18 -1.08 -8.05
CA LEU A 30 -1.89 -2.01 -9.14
C LEU A 30 -1.12 -3.24 -8.66
N LEU A 31 -0.14 -3.05 -7.76
CA LEU A 31 0.58 -4.18 -7.16
C LEU A 31 -0.36 -5.03 -6.29
N ALA A 32 -1.21 -4.40 -5.47
CA ALA A 32 -2.21 -5.11 -4.68
C ALA A 32 -3.18 -5.92 -5.56
N GLN A 33 -3.60 -5.36 -6.69
CA GLN A 33 -4.42 -6.06 -7.68
C GLN A 33 -3.69 -7.28 -8.28
N LYS A 34 -2.40 -7.16 -8.60
CA LYS A 34 -1.59 -8.30 -9.05
C LYS A 34 -1.48 -9.41 -7.99
N LEU A 35 -1.34 -9.05 -6.71
CA LEU A 35 -1.33 -10.04 -5.62
C LEU A 35 -2.68 -10.75 -5.49
N LEU A 36 -3.78 -10.03 -5.66
CA LEU A 36 -5.11 -10.65 -5.71
C LEU A 36 -5.23 -11.64 -6.86
N GLU A 37 -4.80 -11.27 -8.06
CA GLU A 37 -4.89 -12.11 -9.26
C GLU A 37 -3.96 -13.33 -9.20
N LYS A 38 -2.73 -13.15 -8.72
CA LYS A 38 -1.71 -14.21 -8.69
C LYS A 38 -1.86 -15.16 -7.50
N TYR A 39 -2.18 -14.63 -6.34
CA TYR A 39 -2.17 -15.36 -5.06
C TYR A 39 -3.52 -15.41 -4.35
N ALA A 40 -4.57 -14.86 -4.94
CA ALA A 40 -5.91 -14.72 -4.33
C ALA A 40 -5.87 -14.02 -2.96
N ILE A 41 -4.97 -13.04 -2.78
CA ILE A 41 -4.86 -12.24 -1.56
C ILE A 41 -5.77 -11.02 -1.70
N PRO A 42 -6.85 -10.91 -0.92
CA PRO A 42 -7.70 -9.73 -0.94
C PRO A 42 -6.93 -8.51 -0.46
N TYR A 43 -7.30 -7.31 -0.93
CA TYR A 43 -6.64 -6.10 -0.47
C TYR A 43 -7.61 -5.05 0.07
N LEU A 44 -7.09 -4.25 0.99
CA LEU A 44 -7.71 -3.05 1.54
C LEU A 44 -6.91 -1.82 1.10
N SER A 45 -7.55 -0.90 0.38
CA SER A 45 -7.01 0.43 0.14
C SER A 45 -7.29 1.35 1.33
N ILE A 46 -6.23 1.94 1.90
CA ILE A 46 -6.37 2.90 2.99
C ILE A 46 -7.09 4.17 2.50
N ASP A 47 -6.98 4.51 1.22
CA ASP A 47 -7.72 5.63 0.63
C ASP A 47 -9.23 5.38 0.63
N HIS A 48 -9.68 4.16 0.37
CA HIS A 48 -11.11 3.80 0.51
C HIS A 48 -11.57 3.90 1.96
N LEU A 49 -10.78 3.41 2.91
CA LEU A 49 -11.06 3.55 4.33
C LEU A 49 -11.15 5.03 4.74
N LYS A 50 -10.15 5.84 4.34
CA LYS A 50 -10.11 7.28 4.56
C LYS A 50 -11.38 7.96 4.07
N MET A 51 -11.75 7.74 2.82
CA MET A 51 -12.93 8.36 2.23
C MET A 51 -14.23 7.86 2.87
N GLY A 52 -14.31 6.60 3.27
CA GLY A 52 -15.43 6.06 4.02
C GLY A 52 -15.63 6.77 5.36
N LEU A 53 -14.55 6.95 6.14
CA LEU A 53 -14.59 7.63 7.44
C LEU A 53 -14.93 9.12 7.32
N ILE A 54 -14.37 9.80 6.31
CA ILE A 54 -14.65 11.22 6.06
C ILE A 54 -16.11 11.41 5.64
N ARG A 55 -16.57 10.68 4.62
CA ARG A 55 -17.92 10.85 4.06
C ARG A 55 -19.04 10.43 5.01
N SER A 56 -18.76 9.48 5.90
CA SER A 56 -19.71 9.04 6.95
C SER A 56 -19.75 9.97 8.16
N GLY A 57 -18.88 10.99 8.21
CA GLY A 57 -18.82 11.93 9.33
C GLY A 57 -18.15 11.39 10.59
N ASN A 58 -17.40 10.27 10.49
CA ASN A 58 -16.68 9.69 11.64
C ASN A 58 -15.36 10.41 11.97
N THR A 59 -15.01 11.41 11.20
CA THR A 59 -13.85 12.29 11.45
C THR A 59 -14.13 13.70 10.96
N LYS A 60 -13.40 14.67 11.56
CA LYS A 60 -13.37 16.06 11.07
C LYS A 60 -12.25 16.32 10.06
N LEU A 61 -11.40 15.31 9.81
CA LEU A 61 -10.36 15.42 8.80
C LEU A 61 -10.99 15.47 7.41
N THR A 62 -10.27 16.06 6.47
CA THR A 62 -10.65 16.20 5.07
C THR A 62 -9.58 15.54 4.19
N PRO A 63 -9.85 15.28 2.91
CA PRO A 63 -8.82 14.78 2.00
C PRO A 63 -7.57 15.68 1.90
N GLN A 64 -7.73 16.99 2.19
CA GLN A 64 -6.66 17.99 2.18
C GLN A 64 -5.96 18.14 3.53
N SER A 65 -6.33 17.39 4.55
CA SER A 65 -5.60 17.36 5.82
C SER A 65 -4.17 16.86 5.60
N SER A 66 -3.23 17.32 6.43
CA SER A 66 -1.83 16.91 6.29
C SER A 66 -1.66 15.39 6.41
N ASP A 67 -0.70 14.84 5.68
CA ASP A 67 -0.37 13.40 5.74
C ASP A 67 -0.09 12.92 7.15
N GLY A 68 0.56 13.74 7.98
CA GLY A 68 0.81 13.42 9.38
C GLY A 68 -0.47 13.27 10.20
N ALA A 69 -1.47 14.16 10.00
CA ALA A 69 -2.75 14.07 10.67
C ALA A 69 -3.56 12.87 10.19
N LEU A 70 -3.55 12.61 8.87
CA LEU A 70 -4.21 11.45 8.28
C LEU A 70 -3.55 10.15 8.75
N THR A 71 -2.23 10.06 8.77
CA THR A 71 -1.51 8.89 9.27
C THR A 71 -1.81 8.64 10.75
N ALA A 72 -1.76 9.67 11.59
CA ALA A 72 -2.05 9.55 13.02
C ALA A 72 -3.49 9.05 13.30
N TYR A 73 -4.42 9.39 12.44
CA TYR A 73 -5.82 8.95 12.56
C TYR A 73 -6.06 7.55 11.96
N LEU A 74 -5.53 7.29 10.77
CA LEU A 74 -5.82 6.06 10.01
C LEU A 74 -4.99 4.86 10.47
N TRP A 75 -3.70 5.08 10.79
CA TRP A 75 -2.81 3.97 11.11
C TRP A 75 -3.26 3.13 12.31
N PRO A 76 -3.73 3.69 13.43
CA PRO A 76 -4.26 2.89 14.52
C PRO A 76 -5.40 1.95 14.11
N ILE A 77 -6.27 2.39 13.19
CA ILE A 77 -7.38 1.58 12.68
C ILE A 77 -6.84 0.48 11.75
N VAL A 78 -5.97 0.83 10.83
CA VAL A 78 -5.34 -0.09 9.88
C VAL A 78 -4.53 -1.16 10.61
N ARG A 79 -3.78 -0.79 11.63
CA ARG A 79 -3.02 -1.69 12.49
C ARG A 79 -3.91 -2.76 13.12
N GLU A 80 -5.06 -2.37 13.67
CA GLU A 80 -5.98 -3.34 14.30
C GLU A 80 -6.68 -4.23 13.26
N ILE A 81 -6.93 -3.74 12.05
CA ILE A 81 -7.41 -4.57 10.93
C ILE A 81 -6.34 -5.62 10.56
N ALA A 82 -5.07 -5.20 10.44
CA ALA A 82 -3.96 -6.10 10.17
C ALA A 82 -3.82 -7.17 11.27
N ARG A 83 -3.88 -6.76 12.55
CA ARG A 83 -3.83 -7.66 13.71
C ARG A 83 -4.99 -8.68 13.68
N THR A 84 -6.20 -8.24 13.40
CA THR A 84 -7.36 -9.11 13.27
C THR A 84 -7.17 -10.15 12.15
N ALA A 85 -6.60 -9.75 11.01
CA ALA A 85 -6.29 -10.69 9.94
C ALA A 85 -5.24 -11.73 10.37
N LEU A 86 -4.20 -11.32 11.10
CA LEU A 86 -3.18 -12.24 11.66
C LEU A 86 -3.79 -13.22 12.65
N GLU A 87 -4.59 -12.75 13.61
CA GLU A 87 -5.29 -13.57 14.62
C GLU A 87 -6.19 -14.62 13.96
N ASN A 88 -6.90 -14.22 12.90
CA ASN A 88 -7.78 -15.11 12.15
C ASN A 88 -7.05 -15.97 11.11
N ARG A 89 -5.72 -15.85 11.00
CA ARG A 89 -4.90 -16.53 9.99
C ARG A 89 -5.40 -16.31 8.57
N GLN A 90 -5.72 -15.06 8.25
CA GLN A 90 -6.18 -14.63 6.93
C GLN A 90 -5.04 -13.97 6.16
N ASN A 91 -5.02 -14.17 4.85
CA ASN A 91 -4.18 -13.36 3.96
C ASN A 91 -4.88 -12.03 3.74
N LEU A 92 -4.13 -10.93 3.87
CA LEU A 92 -4.63 -9.59 3.59
C LEU A 92 -3.49 -8.72 3.07
N CYS A 93 -3.70 -8.06 1.95
CA CYS A 93 -2.85 -6.96 1.51
C CYS A 93 -3.47 -5.64 1.96
N ILE A 94 -2.68 -4.73 2.52
CA ILE A 94 -3.12 -3.37 2.87
C ILE A 94 -2.19 -2.40 2.14
N GLU A 95 -2.77 -1.47 1.37
CA GLU A 95 -1.98 -0.53 0.59
C GLU A 95 -2.38 0.92 0.87
N GLY A 96 -1.41 1.82 0.86
CA GLY A 96 -1.66 3.26 1.00
C GLY A 96 -0.44 4.08 1.38
N CYS A 97 -0.62 5.40 1.38
CA CYS A 97 0.42 6.36 1.76
C CYS A 97 0.61 6.51 3.28
N TYR A 98 -0.35 6.01 4.07
CA TYR A 98 -0.44 6.28 5.52
C TYR A 98 0.07 5.12 6.38
N ILE A 99 0.96 4.28 5.84
CA ILE A 99 1.66 3.22 6.57
C ILE A 99 3.00 3.80 7.04
N PRO A 100 3.25 3.91 8.36
CA PRO A 100 4.48 4.52 8.87
C PRO A 100 5.69 3.60 8.63
N PHE A 101 6.88 4.19 8.45
CA PHE A 101 8.12 3.44 8.26
C PHE A 101 8.58 2.70 9.52
N ASP A 102 8.17 3.17 10.69
CA ASP A 102 8.43 2.51 12.00
C ASP A 102 7.30 1.56 12.44
N TRP A 103 6.55 1.02 11.47
CA TRP A 103 5.40 0.12 11.68
C TRP A 103 5.69 -1.05 12.62
N GLU A 104 6.93 -1.54 12.62
CA GLU A 104 7.34 -2.69 13.45
C GLU A 104 7.14 -2.48 14.93
N LYS A 105 7.23 -1.24 15.42
CA LYS A 105 7.04 -0.91 16.85
C LYS A 105 5.65 -1.27 17.37
N ASP A 106 4.67 -1.34 16.45
CA ASP A 106 3.27 -1.56 16.78
C ASP A 106 2.86 -3.04 16.79
N PHE A 107 3.80 -3.94 16.45
CA PHE A 107 3.57 -5.38 16.38
C PHE A 107 4.60 -6.15 17.22
N SER A 108 4.18 -7.25 17.83
CA SER A 108 5.08 -8.18 18.51
C SER A 108 6.01 -8.90 17.51
N MET A 109 7.08 -9.50 18.00
CA MET A 109 7.99 -10.28 17.15
C MET A 109 7.27 -11.44 16.42
N ALA A 110 6.31 -12.07 17.08
CA ALA A 110 5.53 -13.15 16.48
C ALA A 110 4.65 -12.65 15.34
N GLU A 111 3.97 -11.49 15.53
CA GLU A 111 3.14 -10.89 14.48
C GLU A 111 3.98 -10.44 13.28
N ARG A 112 5.17 -9.85 13.54
CA ARG A 112 6.08 -9.39 12.46
C ARG A 112 6.54 -10.53 11.55
N ALA A 113 6.69 -11.73 12.07
CA ALA A 113 7.08 -12.90 11.27
C ALA A 113 6.10 -13.19 10.13
N ASP A 114 4.82 -12.85 10.33
CA ASP A 114 3.74 -13.05 9.37
C ASP A 114 3.36 -11.75 8.61
N ILE A 115 4.17 -10.69 8.74
CA ILE A 115 3.99 -9.44 7.99
C ILE A 115 5.10 -9.29 6.96
N ARG A 116 4.75 -8.92 5.74
CA ARG A 116 5.68 -8.47 4.69
C ARG A 116 5.40 -7.00 4.40
N TYR A 117 6.46 -6.20 4.39
CA TYR A 117 6.38 -4.78 4.08
C TYR A 117 7.14 -4.48 2.81
N CYS A 118 6.61 -3.62 1.96
CA CYS A 118 7.32 -3.12 0.79
C CYS A 118 6.91 -1.66 0.53
N CYS A 119 7.90 -0.77 0.41
CA CYS A 119 7.67 0.60 -0.02
C CYS A 119 7.96 0.73 -1.52
N LEU A 120 6.99 1.17 -2.32
CA LEU A 120 7.24 1.48 -3.72
C LEU A 120 7.80 2.88 -3.85
N VAL A 121 8.93 3.00 -4.55
CA VAL A 121 9.63 4.26 -4.79
C VAL A 121 9.99 4.35 -6.28
N MET A 122 9.68 5.48 -6.91
CA MET A 122 10.17 5.80 -8.25
C MET A 122 11.45 6.62 -8.17
N SER A 123 12.44 6.30 -9.01
CA SER A 123 13.64 7.09 -9.12
C SER A 123 13.36 8.46 -9.76
N GLU A 124 14.20 9.44 -9.49
CA GLU A 124 14.14 10.75 -10.15
C GLU A 124 14.18 10.60 -11.68
N ARG A 125 15.07 9.74 -12.18
CA ARG A 125 15.21 9.46 -13.63
C ARG A 125 13.91 8.94 -14.20
N TYR A 126 13.28 7.97 -13.54
CA TYR A 126 12.01 7.38 -13.97
C TYR A 126 10.89 8.43 -13.98
N ILE A 127 10.74 9.19 -12.89
CA ILE A 127 9.72 10.23 -12.78
C ILE A 127 9.85 11.28 -13.89
N ARG A 128 11.07 11.79 -14.14
CA ARG A 128 11.29 12.81 -15.17
C ARG A 128 11.00 12.28 -16.58
N ALA A 129 11.31 11.02 -16.85
CA ALA A 129 11.06 10.40 -18.16
C ALA A 129 9.57 10.10 -18.39
N HIS A 130 8.82 9.75 -17.35
CA HIS A 130 7.46 9.21 -17.45
C HIS A 130 6.38 10.03 -16.74
N PHE A 131 6.65 11.30 -16.42
CA PHE A 131 5.72 12.11 -15.62
C PHE A 131 4.31 12.23 -16.24
N ARG A 132 4.23 12.30 -17.58
CA ARG A 132 2.94 12.37 -18.29
C ARG A 132 2.14 11.09 -18.11
N GLU A 133 2.79 9.96 -18.21
CA GLU A 133 2.22 8.64 -18.02
C GLU A 133 1.79 8.45 -16.56
N ILE A 134 2.62 8.84 -15.59
CA ILE A 134 2.32 8.79 -14.15
C ILE A 134 1.01 9.55 -13.88
N ARG A 135 0.84 10.75 -14.41
CA ARG A 135 -0.41 11.50 -14.29
C ARG A 135 -1.59 10.83 -14.99
N ALA A 136 -1.37 10.34 -16.22
CA ALA A 136 -2.43 9.72 -17.01
C ALA A 136 -2.94 8.42 -16.38
N TYR A 137 -2.06 7.65 -15.71
CA TYR A 137 -2.43 6.40 -15.04
C TYR A 137 -2.96 6.60 -13.62
N ALA A 138 -2.95 7.81 -13.08
CA ALA A 138 -3.50 8.10 -11.75
C ALA A 138 -4.96 7.68 -11.61
N ASP A 139 -5.74 7.75 -12.70
CA ASP A 139 -7.18 7.47 -12.73
C ASP A 139 -7.54 6.06 -13.22
N VAL A 140 -6.55 5.20 -13.53
CA VAL A 140 -6.83 3.89 -14.15
C VAL A 140 -7.50 2.91 -13.18
N VAL A 141 -7.11 2.92 -11.91
CA VAL A 141 -7.66 2.03 -10.87
C VAL A 141 -8.66 2.77 -9.97
N GLU A 142 -8.40 4.04 -9.67
CA GLU A 142 -9.26 4.88 -8.84
C GLU A 142 -9.48 6.25 -9.50
N LYS A 143 -10.75 6.67 -9.65
CA LYS A 143 -11.06 8.03 -10.08
C LYS A 143 -10.74 9.00 -8.94
N ARG A 144 -9.74 9.85 -9.12
CA ARG A 144 -9.42 10.92 -8.19
C ARG A 144 -10.27 12.15 -8.51
N LEU A 145 -10.92 12.68 -7.48
CA LEU A 145 -11.80 13.85 -7.63
C LEU A 145 -11.03 15.15 -7.84
N ASP A 146 -9.76 15.20 -7.37
CA ASP A 146 -8.88 16.35 -7.50
C ASP A 146 -7.43 15.87 -7.49
N ASP A 147 -6.69 16.12 -8.57
CA ASP A 147 -5.28 15.77 -8.74
C ASP A 147 -4.43 17.01 -9.09
N THR A 148 -4.95 18.21 -8.74
CA THR A 148 -4.29 19.49 -9.02
C THR A 148 -2.92 19.60 -8.36
N ASP A 149 -2.69 18.89 -7.25
CA ASP A 149 -1.45 18.88 -6.50
C ASP A 149 -0.39 17.90 -7.07
N CYS A 150 -0.74 17.11 -8.10
CA CYS A 150 0.20 16.22 -8.76
C CYS A 150 1.11 17.02 -9.72
N THR A 151 2.12 17.66 -9.17
CA THR A 151 3.17 18.34 -9.93
C THR A 151 4.42 17.46 -10.02
N LEU A 152 5.29 17.75 -11.01
CA LEU A 152 6.57 17.03 -11.13
C LEU A 152 7.39 17.17 -9.85
N GLU A 153 7.42 18.38 -9.28
CA GLU A 153 8.16 18.69 -8.06
C GLU A 153 7.62 17.94 -6.85
N SER A 154 6.29 17.85 -6.69
CA SER A 154 5.69 17.10 -5.57
C SER A 154 5.98 15.61 -5.67
N VAL A 155 5.85 15.03 -6.86
CA VAL A 155 6.13 13.60 -7.08
C VAL A 155 7.61 13.28 -6.82
N LEU A 156 8.54 14.15 -7.27
CA LEU A 156 9.97 14.01 -7.00
C LEU A 156 10.26 14.08 -5.50
N ALA A 157 9.74 15.10 -4.81
CA ALA A 157 9.98 15.32 -3.39
C ALA A 157 9.44 14.16 -2.53
N ASP A 158 8.23 13.68 -2.83
CA ASP A 158 7.61 12.59 -2.08
C ASP A 158 8.35 11.26 -2.26
N ASN A 159 8.79 10.93 -3.48
CA ASN A 159 9.57 9.72 -3.72
C ASN A 159 10.97 9.80 -3.09
N ALA A 160 11.65 10.94 -3.19
CA ALA A 160 12.95 11.14 -2.54
C ALA A 160 12.84 11.01 -1.02
N ARG A 161 11.80 11.59 -0.41
CA ARG A 161 11.50 11.46 1.02
C ARG A 161 11.24 10.00 1.41
N ASN A 162 10.42 9.28 0.66
CA ASN A 162 10.11 7.88 0.95
C ASN A 162 11.34 6.98 0.83
N LEU A 163 12.21 7.21 -0.17
CA LEU A 163 13.47 6.49 -0.29
C LEU A 163 14.38 6.73 0.91
N ALA A 164 14.55 7.99 1.29
CA ALA A 164 15.37 8.34 2.45
C ALA A 164 14.84 7.72 3.75
N LEU A 165 13.52 7.74 3.95
CA LEU A 165 12.90 7.12 5.13
C LEU A 165 13.03 5.59 5.09
N ALA A 166 12.77 4.94 3.95
CA ALA A 166 12.93 3.49 3.83
C ALA A 166 14.36 3.04 4.18
N GLN A 167 15.36 3.78 3.71
CA GLN A 167 16.77 3.52 4.03
C GLN A 167 17.09 3.81 5.51
N ALA A 168 16.59 4.89 6.07
CA ALA A 168 16.82 5.27 7.46
C ALA A 168 16.22 4.27 8.47
N TYR A 169 15.04 3.74 8.14
CA TYR A 169 14.37 2.74 8.98
C TYR A 169 14.73 1.30 8.64
N GLY A 170 15.50 1.06 7.56
CA GLY A 170 15.94 -0.27 7.14
C GLY A 170 14.79 -1.18 6.68
N VAL A 171 13.71 -0.59 6.16
CA VAL A 171 12.57 -1.35 5.65
C VAL A 171 12.75 -1.71 4.18
N ASP A 172 12.10 -2.78 3.73
CA ASP A 172 12.15 -3.22 2.35
C ASP A 172 11.50 -2.18 1.42
N TYR A 173 12.15 -1.92 0.29
CA TYR A 173 11.61 -1.07 -0.76
C TYR A 173 11.93 -1.58 -2.15
N GLN A 174 11.06 -1.28 -3.10
CA GLN A 174 11.29 -1.55 -4.50
C GLN A 174 11.49 -0.23 -5.26
N LEU A 175 12.69 -0.06 -5.85
CA LEU A 175 13.02 1.12 -6.66
C LEU A 175 12.64 0.87 -8.13
N ILE A 176 11.70 1.67 -8.63
CA ILE A 176 11.30 1.70 -10.03
C ILE A 176 12.21 2.68 -10.78
N ASP A 177 13.16 2.18 -11.56
CA ASP A 177 14.21 2.99 -12.20
C ASP A 177 14.35 2.77 -13.72
N GLY A 178 13.62 1.84 -14.30
CA GLY A 178 13.68 1.53 -15.73
C GLY A 178 12.30 1.31 -16.30
N GLU A 179 12.01 0.09 -16.72
CA GLU A 179 10.64 -0.31 -17.03
C GLU A 179 9.81 -0.40 -15.75
N TYR A 180 8.53 -0.05 -15.87
CA TYR A 180 7.62 -0.19 -14.73
C TYR A 180 7.36 -1.68 -14.49
N HIS A 181 8.10 -2.22 -13.55
CA HIS A 181 7.92 -3.59 -13.09
C HIS A 181 7.78 -3.60 -11.56
N THR A 182 6.63 -4.05 -11.08
CA THR A 182 6.38 -4.26 -9.65
C THR A 182 5.87 -5.68 -9.46
N ASP A 183 6.56 -6.44 -8.63
CA ASP A 183 6.13 -7.77 -8.20
C ASP A 183 6.67 -8.03 -6.78
N ILE A 184 5.94 -8.81 -6.00
CA ILE A 184 6.39 -9.36 -4.73
C ILE A 184 6.30 -10.87 -4.85
N ASP A 185 7.41 -11.55 -4.69
CA ASP A 185 7.42 -13.00 -4.60
C ASP A 185 7.04 -13.41 -3.17
N LEU A 186 5.95 -14.16 -3.08
CA LEU A 186 5.42 -14.67 -1.82
C LEU A 186 5.52 -16.22 -1.75
N SER A 187 6.26 -16.83 -2.71
CA SER A 187 6.47 -18.28 -2.72
C SER A 187 7.47 -18.76 -1.66
#